data_14785757d097bdee2a8d00cac5502c92
#
_entry.id   14785757d097bdee2a8d00cac5502c92
#
_cell.length_a   1.000
_cell.length_b   1.000
_cell.length_c   1.000
_cell.angle_alpha   90.00
_cell.angle_beta   90.00
_cell.angle_gamma   90.00
#
_symmetry.space_group_name_H-M   'P 1'
#
loop_
_entity.id
_entity.type
_entity.pdbx_description
1 polymer ?
#
loop_
_entity_poly.entity_id
_entity_poly.type
_entity_poly.pdbx_seq_one_letter_code
_entity_poly.pdbx_strand_id
1 'polypeptide(L)'
;MILQLILVSLIVPKTQNISRDLIKNSDVNFFESFIKPKKFNDNIKGLTIFADEKQDNGKLLNIYLKKETDSENFQITYAKSGFFESSNKTQILVLEDGQTINKANNNINTFNFKQSTINMSRHDSGIIKVDKIQETSTFNLILCLNRFLNFIRDF
;
A
#
# COMPACT_ATOMS: atom_id res chain seq x y z
N MET A 1 4.19 -10.71 -38.73
CA MET A 1 4.21 -11.74 -37.69
C MET A 1 5.45 -11.65 -36.79
N ILE A 2 6.68 -11.74 -37.33
CA ILE A 2 7.94 -11.72 -36.54
C ILE A 2 8.10 -10.42 -35.74
N LEU A 3 7.84 -9.27 -36.35
CA LEU A 3 7.90 -7.95 -35.68
C LEU A 3 6.95 -7.87 -34.48
N GLN A 4 5.75 -8.42 -34.60
CA GLN A 4 4.74 -8.44 -33.53
C GLN A 4 5.19 -9.33 -32.36
N LEU A 5 5.82 -10.47 -32.64
CA LEU A 5 6.37 -11.35 -31.60
C LEU A 5 7.52 -10.67 -30.83
N ILE A 6 8.40 -9.93 -31.52
CA ILE A 6 9.49 -9.17 -30.89
C ILE A 6 8.90 -8.06 -29.97
N LEU A 7 7.91 -7.32 -30.44
CA LEU A 7 7.24 -6.26 -29.67
C LEU A 7 6.61 -6.82 -28.39
N VAL A 8 5.83 -7.89 -28.49
CA VAL A 8 5.11 -8.46 -27.35
C VAL A 8 6.05 -9.14 -26.35
N SER A 9 7.11 -9.80 -26.82
CA SER A 9 7.99 -10.58 -25.94
C SER A 9 9.09 -9.76 -25.27
N LEU A 10 9.54 -8.66 -25.86
CA LEU A 10 10.67 -7.87 -25.35
C LEU A 10 10.27 -6.47 -24.89
N ILE A 11 9.41 -5.78 -25.65
CA ILE A 11 9.11 -4.37 -25.37
C ILE A 11 8.01 -4.25 -24.30
N VAL A 12 6.94 -5.03 -24.40
CA VAL A 12 5.81 -4.94 -23.46
C VAL A 12 6.23 -5.21 -22.00
N PRO A 13 6.95 -6.29 -21.65
CA PRO A 13 7.38 -6.52 -20.27
C PRO A 13 8.29 -5.42 -19.73
N LYS A 14 9.17 -4.89 -20.59
CA LYS A 14 10.12 -3.84 -20.21
C LYS A 14 9.43 -2.50 -19.91
N THR A 15 8.49 -2.10 -20.75
CA THR A 15 7.73 -0.86 -20.55
C THR A 15 6.81 -0.94 -19.34
N GLN A 16 6.21 -2.09 -19.05
CA GLN A 16 5.38 -2.29 -17.86
C GLN A 16 6.20 -2.17 -16.57
N ASN A 17 7.39 -2.75 -16.52
CA ASN A 17 8.29 -2.62 -15.37
C ASN A 17 8.72 -1.16 -15.15
N ILE A 18 9.11 -0.45 -16.20
CA ILE A 18 9.49 0.97 -16.13
C ILE A 18 8.30 1.82 -15.65
N SER A 19 7.10 1.58 -16.16
CA SER A 19 5.89 2.29 -15.75
C SER A 19 5.59 2.09 -14.26
N ARG A 20 5.75 0.89 -13.75
CA ARG A 20 5.58 0.60 -12.31
C ARG A 20 6.63 1.28 -11.44
N ASP A 21 7.87 1.26 -11.88
CA ASP A 21 8.94 1.94 -11.14
C ASP A 21 8.73 3.46 -11.13
N LEU A 22 8.23 4.03 -12.22
CA LEU A 22 7.85 5.44 -12.28
C LEU A 22 6.69 5.74 -11.32
N ILE A 23 5.67 4.90 -11.25
CA ILE A 23 4.56 5.07 -10.30
C ILE A 23 5.05 4.96 -8.86
N LYS A 24 5.94 4.02 -8.56
CA LYS A 24 6.51 3.85 -7.21
C LYS A 24 7.44 5.00 -6.81
N ASN A 25 8.13 5.58 -7.76
CA ASN A 25 9.10 6.67 -7.53
C ASN A 25 8.48 8.05 -7.74
N SER A 26 7.23 8.14 -8.21
CA SER A 26 6.56 9.43 -8.30
C SER A 26 6.26 9.92 -6.89
N ASP A 27 6.76 11.10 -6.55
CA ASP A 27 6.48 11.83 -5.30
C ASP A 27 5.02 12.36 -5.27
N VAL A 28 4.11 11.71 -5.99
CA VAL A 28 2.69 12.05 -5.93
C VAL A 28 2.19 11.69 -4.54
N ASN A 29 1.43 12.56 -3.92
CA ASN A 29 0.69 12.33 -2.68
C ASN A 29 -0.36 11.24 -2.88
N PHE A 30 0.15 10.01 -3.11
CA PHE A 30 -0.60 8.85 -3.55
C PHE A 30 -1.69 8.53 -2.53
N PHE A 31 -1.32 8.49 -1.25
CA PHE A 31 -2.27 8.18 -0.18
C PHE A 31 -3.33 9.25 -0.01
N GLU A 32 -2.96 10.51 -0.17
CA GLU A 32 -3.91 11.62 -0.08
C GLU A 32 -5.01 11.53 -1.14
N SER A 33 -4.69 11.09 -2.35
CA SER A 33 -5.64 10.96 -3.46
C SER A 33 -6.62 9.80 -3.28
N PHE A 34 -6.25 8.77 -2.51
CA PHE A 34 -7.10 7.59 -2.27
C PHE A 34 -8.11 7.79 -1.15
N ILE A 35 -7.87 8.72 -0.23
CA ILE A 35 -8.81 8.94 0.86
C ILE A 35 -10.02 9.71 0.35
N LYS A 36 -11.13 8.98 0.27
CA LYS A 36 -12.43 9.52 -0.02
C LYS A 36 -13.15 9.82 1.28
N PRO A 37 -13.59 11.08 1.51
CA PRO A 37 -14.33 11.42 2.72
C PRO A 37 -15.64 10.64 2.81
N LYS A 38 -16.11 10.43 4.04
CA LYS A 38 -17.34 9.69 4.38
C LYS A 38 -17.35 8.22 3.94
N LYS A 39 -16.18 7.64 3.71
CA LYS A 39 -16.02 6.21 3.35
C LYS A 39 -14.86 5.60 4.12
N PHE A 40 -14.99 4.32 4.44
CA PHE A 40 -13.87 3.52 4.92
C PHE A 40 -12.96 3.18 3.73
N ASN A 41 -11.69 3.47 3.88
CA ASN A 41 -10.67 3.25 2.86
C ASN A 41 -9.70 2.18 3.39
N ASP A 42 -9.78 0.97 2.85
CA ASP A 42 -8.99 -0.24 3.22
C ASP A 42 -7.99 -0.61 2.14
N ASN A 43 -7.59 0.37 1.34
CA ASN A 43 -6.66 0.16 0.23
C ASN A 43 -5.25 -0.26 0.71
N ILE A 44 -5.00 -0.13 2.01
CA ILE A 44 -3.74 -0.49 2.64
C ILE A 44 -3.97 -1.71 3.53
N LYS A 45 -3.22 -2.78 3.30
CA LYS A 45 -3.36 -4.02 4.07
C LYS A 45 -3.17 -3.80 5.57
N GLY A 46 -4.16 -4.19 6.34
CA GLY A 46 -4.15 -4.07 7.81
C GLY A 46 -4.34 -2.64 8.34
N LEU A 47 -4.74 -1.70 7.48
CA LEU A 47 -5.02 -0.33 7.86
C LEU A 47 -6.30 0.16 7.21
N THR A 48 -7.30 0.47 8.02
CA THR A 48 -8.55 1.09 7.59
C THR A 48 -8.58 2.55 8.03
N ILE A 49 -8.82 3.46 7.11
CA ILE A 49 -8.87 4.91 7.37
C ILE A 49 -10.26 5.42 7.00
N PHE A 50 -10.86 6.18 7.88
CA PHE A 50 -12.06 6.95 7.64
C PHE A 50 -11.78 8.42 7.97
N ALA A 51 -12.25 9.33 7.13
CA ALA A 51 -12.28 10.76 7.40
C ALA A 51 -13.68 11.29 7.08
N ASP A 52 -14.24 12.10 7.95
CA ASP A 52 -15.56 12.69 7.73
C ASP A 52 -15.50 13.75 6.63
N GLU A 53 -14.48 14.59 6.64
CA GLU A 53 -14.30 15.68 5.68
C GLU A 53 -12.86 15.78 5.22
N LYS A 54 -12.69 16.17 3.97
CA LYS A 54 -11.40 16.55 3.38
C LYS A 54 -11.51 17.96 2.84
N GLN A 55 -10.71 18.85 3.39
CA GLN A 55 -10.63 20.24 2.98
C GLN A 55 -9.78 20.40 1.70
N ASP A 56 -9.94 21.51 1.00
CA ASP A 56 -9.20 21.81 -0.24
C ASP A 56 -7.68 21.91 -0.03
N ASN A 57 -7.25 22.25 1.19
CA ASN A 57 -5.84 22.28 1.60
C ASN A 57 -5.26 20.90 1.94
N GLY A 58 -6.03 19.81 1.74
CA GLY A 58 -5.64 18.45 2.06
C GLY A 58 -5.81 18.04 3.54
N LYS A 59 -6.26 18.96 4.41
CA LYS A 59 -6.53 18.64 5.82
C LYS A 59 -7.76 17.75 5.95
N LEU A 60 -7.62 16.68 6.72
CA LEU A 60 -8.69 15.74 7.03
C LEU A 60 -9.28 16.07 8.42
N LEU A 61 -10.59 15.91 8.56
CA LEU A 61 -11.31 16.15 9.82
C LEU A 61 -11.99 14.87 10.29
N ASN A 62 -12.08 14.72 11.62
CA ASN A 62 -12.70 13.59 12.30
C ASN A 62 -12.20 12.24 11.75
N ILE A 63 -10.92 12.01 11.96
CA ILE A 63 -10.24 10.84 11.42
C ILE A 63 -10.41 9.67 12.38
N TYR A 64 -10.82 8.54 11.83
CA TYR A 64 -10.78 7.24 12.49
C TYR A 64 -9.83 6.34 11.72
N LEU A 65 -8.91 5.71 12.43
CA LEU A 65 -7.92 4.84 11.88
C LEU A 65 -7.86 3.54 12.68
N LYS A 66 -8.03 2.41 12.01
CA LYS A 66 -7.90 1.08 12.60
C LYS A 66 -6.70 0.38 11.97
N LYS A 67 -5.77 -0.05 12.80
CA LYS A 67 -4.63 -0.86 12.42
C LYS A 67 -4.78 -2.25 13.03
N GLU A 68 -4.77 -3.27 12.19
CA GLU A 68 -4.77 -4.67 12.62
C GLU A 68 -3.33 -5.19 12.61
N THR A 69 -2.90 -5.75 13.73
CA THR A 69 -1.58 -6.38 13.85
C THR A 69 -1.72 -7.89 13.68
N ASP A 70 -2.71 -8.47 14.37
CA ASP A 70 -3.08 -9.89 14.30
C ASP A 70 -4.58 -10.02 14.49
N SER A 71 -5.12 -11.24 14.40
CA SER A 71 -6.56 -11.49 14.54
C SER A 71 -7.17 -11.03 15.87
N GLU A 72 -6.36 -10.90 16.93
CA GLU A 72 -6.82 -10.48 18.27
C GLU A 72 -6.29 -9.12 18.71
N ASN A 73 -5.24 -8.63 18.06
CA ASN A 73 -4.54 -7.40 18.42
C ASN A 73 -4.83 -6.29 17.40
N PHE A 74 -5.36 -5.19 17.87
CA PHE A 74 -5.67 -4.05 17.03
C PHE A 74 -5.38 -2.73 17.74
N GLN A 75 -5.15 -1.71 16.96
CA GLN A 75 -5.02 -0.33 17.41
C GLN A 75 -6.09 0.52 16.71
N ILE A 76 -6.86 1.26 17.48
CA ILE A 76 -7.81 2.24 16.97
C ILE A 76 -7.32 3.62 17.39
N THR A 77 -7.23 4.52 16.43
CA THR A 77 -6.85 5.91 16.67
C THR A 77 -7.95 6.82 16.14
N TYR A 78 -8.42 7.71 17.00
CA TYR A 78 -9.32 8.81 16.65
C TYR A 78 -8.55 10.12 16.75
N ALA A 79 -8.72 11.02 15.79
CA ALA A 79 -8.13 12.36 15.81
C ALA A 79 -9.11 13.39 15.27
N LYS A 80 -9.08 14.61 15.83
CA LYS A 80 -9.95 15.70 15.36
C LYS A 80 -9.54 16.16 13.97
N SER A 81 -8.24 16.21 13.71
CA SER A 81 -7.72 16.59 12.40
C SER A 81 -6.40 15.88 12.09
N GLY A 82 -6.00 15.95 10.84
CA GLY A 82 -4.71 15.46 10.38
C GLY A 82 -4.45 15.84 8.94
N PHE A 83 -3.21 15.67 8.53
CA PHE A 83 -2.77 15.96 7.17
C PHE A 83 -1.63 15.02 6.78
N PHE A 84 -1.46 14.86 5.48
CA PHE A 84 -0.34 14.11 4.94
C PHE A 84 0.86 15.02 4.76
N GLU A 85 2.00 14.55 5.21
CA GLU A 85 3.30 15.17 4.99
C GLU A 85 4.21 14.19 4.24
N SER A 86 4.88 14.68 3.21
CA SER A 86 5.86 13.91 2.45
C SER A 86 7.26 14.37 2.84
N SER A 87 8.06 13.46 3.35
CA SER A 87 9.46 13.71 3.71
C SER A 87 10.34 12.57 3.20
N ASN A 88 11.36 12.89 2.40
CA ASN A 88 12.37 11.95 1.93
C ASN A 88 11.80 10.61 1.38
N LYS A 89 10.85 10.66 0.47
CA LYS A 89 10.15 9.49 -0.11
C LYS A 89 9.30 8.70 0.89
N THR A 90 9.05 9.25 2.06
CA THR A 90 8.21 8.65 3.09
C THR A 90 6.97 9.51 3.27
N GLN A 91 5.79 8.93 3.13
CA GLN A 91 4.55 9.61 3.49
C GLN A 91 4.20 9.35 4.95
N ILE A 92 3.94 10.43 5.65
CA ILE A 92 3.60 10.44 7.07
C ILE A 92 2.20 11.05 7.20
N LEU A 93 1.32 10.39 7.93
CA LEU A 93 0.05 10.97 8.37
C LEU A 93 0.27 11.58 9.74
N VAL A 94 0.17 12.90 9.83
CA VAL A 94 0.21 13.65 11.07
C VAL A 94 -1.21 13.80 11.59
N LEU A 95 -1.45 13.36 12.81
CA LEU A 95 -2.73 13.42 13.51
C LEU A 95 -2.64 14.44 14.64
N GLU A 96 -3.69 15.24 14.82
CA GLU A 96 -3.78 16.28 15.83
C GLU A 96 -4.98 16.04 16.75
N ASP A 97 -4.77 16.29 18.04
CA ASP A 97 -5.79 16.20 19.08
C ASP A 97 -6.59 14.90 19.04
N GLY A 98 -6.00 13.85 19.56
CA GLY A 98 -6.62 12.55 19.44
C GLY A 98 -6.37 11.60 20.59
N GLN A 99 -6.90 10.39 20.43
CA GLN A 99 -6.83 9.29 21.37
C GLN A 99 -6.51 8.00 20.60
N THR A 100 -5.64 7.20 21.17
CA THR A 100 -5.33 5.85 20.65
C THR A 100 -5.73 4.81 21.69
N ILE A 101 -6.48 3.82 21.25
CA ILE A 101 -6.85 2.62 22.00
C ILE A 101 -6.05 1.46 21.40
N ASN A 102 -5.24 0.82 22.22
CA ASN A 102 -4.45 -0.34 21.83
C ASN A 102 -4.93 -1.56 22.59
N LYS A 103 -5.42 -2.57 21.87
CA LYS A 103 -5.73 -3.89 22.43
C LYS A 103 -4.59 -4.83 22.10
N ALA A 104 -3.93 -5.33 23.14
CA ALA A 104 -2.88 -6.35 23.05
C ALA A 104 -3.26 -7.49 23.99
N ASN A 105 -3.55 -8.66 23.44
CA ASN A 105 -4.08 -9.81 24.18
C ASN A 105 -5.35 -9.43 24.97
N ASN A 106 -5.32 -9.57 26.30
CA ASN A 106 -6.43 -9.20 27.19
C ASN A 106 -6.36 -7.78 27.76
N ASN A 107 -5.32 -7.03 27.45
CA ASN A 107 -5.10 -5.68 27.96
C ASN A 107 -5.55 -4.62 26.96
N ILE A 108 -6.27 -3.62 27.45
CA ILE A 108 -6.68 -2.45 26.70
C ILE A 108 -6.01 -1.24 27.32
N ASN A 109 -5.20 -0.55 26.54
CA ASN A 109 -4.53 0.68 26.93
C ASN A 109 -5.05 1.84 26.09
N THR A 110 -5.24 2.97 26.72
CA THR A 110 -5.73 4.19 26.08
C THR A 110 -4.74 5.32 26.29
N PHE A 111 -4.36 6.01 25.24
CA PHE A 111 -3.42 7.13 25.25
C PHE A 111 -4.03 8.34 24.55
N ASN A 112 -4.00 9.49 25.21
CA ASN A 112 -4.37 10.77 24.60
C ASN A 112 -3.10 11.43 24.07
N PHE A 113 -3.20 12.08 22.91
CA PHE A 113 -2.09 12.80 22.31
C PHE A 113 -2.55 14.15 21.73
N LYS A 114 -1.67 15.13 21.77
CA LYS A 114 -1.84 16.39 21.04
C LYS A 114 -1.44 16.24 19.58
N GLN A 115 -0.37 15.49 19.34
CA GLN A 115 0.11 15.19 18.00
C GLN A 115 0.66 13.76 17.97
N SER A 116 0.39 13.05 16.89
CA SER A 116 0.92 11.71 16.63
C SER A 116 1.23 11.55 15.15
N THR A 117 2.26 10.80 14.82
CA THR A 117 2.67 10.57 13.44
C THR A 117 2.60 9.09 13.10
N ILE A 118 2.03 8.79 11.94
CA ILE A 118 1.93 7.42 11.43
C ILE A 118 2.65 7.34 10.10
N ASN A 119 3.66 6.48 10.04
CA ASN A 119 4.41 6.25 8.82
C ASN A 119 3.62 5.33 7.89
N MET A 120 3.15 5.86 6.76
CA MET A 120 2.34 5.16 5.78
C MET A 120 3.18 4.27 4.86
N SER A 121 4.43 4.58 4.63
CA SER A 121 5.32 3.81 3.74
C SER A 121 5.62 2.41 4.27
N ARG A 122 5.51 2.18 5.57
CA ARG A 122 5.63 0.83 6.16
C ARG A 122 4.45 -0.08 5.82
N HIS A 123 3.33 0.50 5.44
CA HIS A 123 2.11 -0.22 5.06
C HIS A 123 1.99 -0.42 3.55
N ASP A 124 2.86 0.23 2.76
CA ASP A 124 2.93 0.08 1.30
C ASP A 124 3.48 -1.29 0.86
N SER A 125 4.06 -2.06 1.77
CA SER A 125 4.52 -3.43 1.50
C SER A 125 3.40 -4.44 1.19
N GLY A 126 2.15 -4.00 1.19
CA GLY A 126 0.98 -4.78 0.77
C GLY A 126 0.68 -4.71 -0.73
N ILE A 127 1.39 -3.91 -1.52
CA ILE A 127 1.41 -4.08 -2.97
C ILE A 127 2.12 -5.41 -3.21
N ILE A 128 1.30 -6.44 -3.36
CA ILE A 128 1.73 -7.81 -3.61
C ILE A 128 2.71 -7.74 -4.77
N LYS A 129 3.97 -8.00 -4.47
CA LYS A 129 5.07 -8.13 -5.43
C LYS A 129 4.92 -9.49 -6.16
N VAL A 130 3.70 -9.79 -6.58
CA VAL A 130 3.43 -10.92 -7.46
C VAL A 130 3.53 -10.35 -8.86
N ASP A 131 4.66 -10.59 -9.48
CA ASP A 131 4.80 -10.35 -10.90
C ASP A 131 3.69 -11.15 -11.59
N LYS A 132 2.74 -10.44 -12.18
CA LYS A 132 1.68 -11.13 -12.95
C LYS A 132 2.37 -11.85 -14.09
N ILE A 133 1.86 -13.03 -14.45
CA ILE A 133 2.40 -13.87 -15.55
C ILE A 133 2.61 -13.03 -16.82
N GLN A 134 1.77 -12.02 -17.05
CA GLN A 134 1.84 -11.09 -18.19
C GLN A 134 3.08 -10.18 -18.16
N GLU A 135 3.74 -10.04 -17.02
CA GLU A 135 4.90 -9.16 -16.79
C GLU A 135 6.22 -9.94 -16.81
N THR A 136 6.11 -11.27 -16.72
CA THR A 136 7.28 -12.16 -16.80
C THR A 136 7.72 -12.28 -18.26
N SER A 137 9.01 -12.10 -18.50
CA SER A 137 9.57 -12.30 -19.84
C SER A 137 9.23 -13.69 -20.36
N THR A 138 8.78 -13.77 -21.60
CA THR A 138 8.45 -15.04 -22.29
C THR A 138 9.61 -16.04 -22.21
N PHE A 139 10.84 -15.55 -22.22
CA PHE A 139 12.04 -16.37 -22.08
C PHE A 139 12.12 -17.05 -20.70
N ASN A 140 11.80 -16.36 -19.62
CA ASN A 140 11.76 -16.92 -18.27
C ASN A 140 10.64 -17.96 -18.11
N LEU A 141 9.50 -17.75 -18.77
CA LEU A 141 8.41 -18.73 -18.79
C LEU A 141 8.82 -20.01 -19.52
N ILE A 142 9.52 -19.91 -20.65
CA ILE A 142 10.02 -21.07 -21.40
C ILE A 142 11.08 -21.82 -20.58
N LEU A 143 11.98 -21.12 -19.91
CA LEU A 143 12.97 -21.74 -19.02
C LEU A 143 12.32 -22.47 -17.86
N CYS A 144 11.30 -21.89 -17.25
CA CYS A 144 10.53 -22.52 -16.17
C CYS A 144 9.82 -23.79 -16.66
N LEU A 145 9.20 -23.73 -17.85
CA LEU A 145 8.53 -24.88 -18.46
C LEU A 145 9.53 -26.01 -18.78
N ASN A 146 10.69 -25.68 -19.33
CA ASN A 146 11.73 -26.66 -19.65
C ASN A 146 12.29 -27.33 -18.39
N ARG A 147 12.44 -26.59 -17.29
CA ARG A 147 12.87 -27.12 -16.00
C ARG A 147 11.82 -28.06 -15.40
N PHE A 148 10.54 -27.73 -15.55
CA PHE A 148 9.43 -28.58 -15.11
C PHE A 148 9.33 -29.88 -15.92
N LEU A 149 9.50 -29.82 -17.25
CA LEU A 149 9.51 -30.99 -18.13
C LEU A 149 10.69 -31.93 -17.85
N ASN A 150 11.88 -31.38 -17.54
CA ASN A 150 13.03 -32.17 -17.12
C ASN A 150 12.77 -32.87 -15.79
N PHE A 151 12.15 -32.18 -14.83
CA PHE A 151 11.78 -32.77 -13.54
C PHE A 151 10.81 -33.95 -13.69
N ILE A 152 9.82 -33.87 -14.60
CA ILE A 152 8.87 -34.98 -14.86
C ILE A 152 9.56 -36.16 -15.57
N ARG A 153 10.59 -35.91 -16.39
CA ARG A 153 11.31 -36.97 -17.12
C ARG A 153 12.22 -37.80 -16.20
N ASP A 154 12.66 -37.22 -15.09
CA ASP A 154 13.57 -37.86 -14.13
C ASP A 154 12.78 -38.67 -13.03
N PHE A 155 11.44 -38.75 -13.15
CA PHE A 155 10.54 -39.59 -12.37
C PHE A 155 10.06 -40.78 -13.22
#